data_3969e43368dcd700514656b7b58d60f6
#
_entry.id   3969e43368dcd700514656b7b58d60f6
#
_cell.length_a   1.000
_cell.length_b   1.000
_cell.length_c   1.000
_cell.angle_alpha   90.00
_cell.angle_beta   90.00
_cell.angle_gamma   90.00
#
_symmetry.space_group_name_H-M   'P 1'
#
loop_
_entity.id
_entity.type
_entity.pdbx_description
1 polymer ?
#
loop_
_entity_poly.entity_id
_entity_poly.type
_entity_poly.pdbx_seq_one_letter_code
_entity_poly.pdbx_strand_id
1 'polypeptide(L)'
;MTPETETPWAFFDRLYCISLRDRTDRRERTMLEFSRMGILKRVEFVLVEKDHNDPCRGIFASHLLCMEKAIDAGAQQWVVFEDDVVIHRYAPKILSAAVTQLSTCSTWTLFFFGCLIRGSSKTGNPGVKKIRYQALTHAYAVSRAFGKEIARQPWRGIPYDVMLKNLCDDYLGITPFFAFQSNAETDNDACRGLDRFRRCFGGLGFIQLMNEFFYAHRLMIIVGHVAVLAGLLVCLW
;
A
#
# COMPACT_ATOMS: atom_id res chain seq x y z
N MET A 1 17.12 17.66 -28.43
CA MET A 1 15.98 17.15 -27.64
C MET A 1 16.44 15.87 -26.99
N THR A 2 16.77 15.90 -25.71
CA THR A 2 17.00 14.66 -24.94
C THR A 2 15.67 13.91 -24.92
N PRO A 3 15.64 12.57 -25.18
CA PRO A 3 14.41 11.81 -25.06
C PRO A 3 13.90 11.99 -23.62
N GLU A 4 12.63 12.42 -23.49
CA GLU A 4 11.94 12.35 -22.21
C GLU A 4 12.07 10.90 -21.75
N THR A 5 12.89 10.68 -20.73
CA THR A 5 12.99 9.37 -20.09
C THR A 5 11.59 9.06 -19.56
N GLU A 6 10.90 8.11 -20.19
CA GLU A 6 9.57 7.69 -19.76
C GLU A 6 9.62 7.44 -18.25
N THR A 7 8.75 8.13 -17.54
CA THR A 7 8.70 7.96 -16.09
C THR A 7 8.31 6.51 -15.77
N PRO A 8 8.84 5.88 -14.71
CA PRO A 8 8.48 4.48 -14.38
C PRO A 8 6.98 4.28 -14.15
N TRP A 9 6.25 5.37 -13.93
CA TRP A 9 4.79 5.35 -13.83
C TRP A 9 4.10 5.10 -15.18
N ALA A 10 4.78 5.26 -16.31
CA ALA A 10 4.22 4.99 -17.64
C ALA A 10 3.82 3.51 -17.83
N PHE A 11 4.41 2.61 -17.06
CA PHE A 11 4.03 1.19 -17.01
C PHE A 11 2.57 0.97 -16.61
N PHE A 12 2.03 1.81 -15.72
CA PHE A 12 0.65 1.69 -15.27
C PHE A 12 -0.29 2.49 -16.18
N ASP A 13 -1.29 1.83 -16.75
CA ASP A 13 -2.24 2.44 -17.71
C ASP A 13 -3.13 3.49 -17.05
N ARG A 14 -3.50 3.27 -15.77
CA ARG A 14 -4.36 4.16 -14.97
C ARG A 14 -3.81 4.34 -13.57
N LEU A 15 -4.00 5.53 -13.02
CA LEU A 15 -3.71 5.88 -11.65
C LEU A 15 -4.97 6.47 -11.03
N TYR A 16 -5.52 5.82 -10.02
CA TYR A 16 -6.71 6.25 -9.30
C TYR A 16 -6.35 6.70 -7.90
N CYS A 17 -7.08 7.70 -7.37
CA CYS A 17 -7.03 8.07 -5.98
C CYS A 17 -8.44 8.14 -5.41
N ILE A 18 -8.78 7.24 -4.50
CA ILE A 18 -10.07 7.25 -3.80
C ILE A 18 -10.07 8.41 -2.81
N SER A 19 -11.13 9.22 -2.85
CA SER A 19 -11.30 10.34 -1.91
C SER A 19 -12.78 10.55 -1.61
N LEU A 20 -13.11 10.77 -0.34
CA LEU A 20 -14.43 11.25 0.01
C LEU A 20 -14.66 12.64 -0.60
N ARG A 21 -15.87 12.88 -1.12
CA ARG A 21 -16.22 14.11 -1.82
C ARG A 21 -16.00 15.35 -0.95
N ASP A 22 -16.30 15.29 0.31
CA ASP A 22 -16.20 16.35 1.29
C ASP A 22 -14.79 16.52 1.90
N ARG A 23 -13.88 15.53 1.71
CA ARG A 23 -12.50 15.60 2.23
C ARG A 23 -11.56 16.34 1.28
N THR A 24 -11.89 17.59 0.96
CA THR A 24 -11.03 18.47 0.14
C THR A 24 -9.66 18.69 0.76
N ASP A 25 -9.59 18.77 2.09
CA ASP A 25 -8.36 18.92 2.88
C ASP A 25 -7.34 17.79 2.64
N ARG A 26 -7.81 16.54 2.58
CA ARG A 26 -6.97 15.38 2.27
C ARG A 26 -6.57 15.39 0.81
N ARG A 27 -7.50 15.64 -0.07
CA ARG A 27 -7.28 15.69 -1.52
C ARG A 27 -6.20 16.69 -1.90
N GLU A 28 -6.24 17.90 -1.34
CA GLU A 28 -5.24 18.94 -1.57
C GLU A 28 -3.83 18.49 -1.13
N ARG A 29 -3.72 17.87 0.05
CA ARG A 29 -2.44 17.32 0.54
C ARG A 29 -1.91 16.24 -0.40
N THR A 30 -2.75 15.30 -0.80
CA THR A 30 -2.37 14.20 -1.68
C THR A 30 -2.00 14.70 -3.08
N MET A 31 -2.66 15.76 -3.59
CA MET A 31 -2.26 16.42 -4.83
C MET A 31 -0.83 16.96 -4.77
N LEU A 32 -0.40 17.50 -3.63
CA LEU A 32 0.99 17.92 -3.45
C LEU A 32 1.98 16.75 -3.51
N GLU A 33 1.64 15.61 -2.90
CA GLU A 33 2.46 14.40 -2.99
C GLU A 33 2.56 13.89 -4.44
N PHE A 34 1.45 13.85 -5.17
CA PHE A 34 1.44 13.45 -6.58
C PHE A 34 2.18 14.44 -7.49
N SER A 35 2.13 15.73 -7.17
CA SER A 35 2.91 16.75 -7.89
C SER A 35 4.41 16.53 -7.71
N ARG A 36 4.86 16.24 -6.47
CA ARG A 36 6.27 15.92 -6.17
C ARG A 36 6.77 14.67 -6.90
N MET A 37 5.89 13.69 -7.11
CA MET A 37 6.21 12.49 -7.89
C MET A 37 6.08 12.70 -9.41
N GLY A 38 5.59 13.84 -9.87
CA GLY A 38 5.36 14.14 -11.29
C GLY A 38 4.19 13.38 -11.92
N ILE A 39 3.24 12.87 -11.13
CA ILE A 39 2.12 12.05 -11.61
C ILE A 39 0.76 12.73 -11.51
N LEU A 40 0.65 13.90 -10.91
CA LEU A 40 -0.64 14.56 -10.64
C LEU A 40 -1.56 14.62 -11.86
N LYS A 41 -1.03 14.93 -13.03
CA LYS A 41 -1.82 15.04 -14.27
C LYS A 41 -2.37 13.70 -14.77
N ARG A 42 -1.85 12.58 -14.25
CA ARG A 42 -2.27 11.22 -14.63
C ARG A 42 -3.21 10.58 -13.61
N VAL A 43 -3.31 11.17 -12.41
CA VAL A 43 -4.16 10.63 -11.35
C VAL A 43 -5.59 11.09 -11.53
N GLU A 44 -6.50 10.14 -11.63
CA GLU A 44 -7.94 10.38 -11.59
C GLU A 44 -8.44 10.24 -10.14
N PHE A 45 -9.01 11.30 -9.58
CA PHE A 45 -9.66 11.23 -8.28
C PHE A 45 -11.04 10.58 -8.41
N VAL A 46 -11.22 9.43 -7.78
CA VAL A 46 -12.50 8.73 -7.68
C VAL A 46 -13.22 9.25 -6.45
N LEU A 47 -14.13 10.21 -6.68
CA LEU A 47 -14.88 10.86 -5.61
C LEU A 47 -16.06 10.00 -5.19
N VAL A 48 -16.09 9.60 -3.93
CA VAL A 48 -17.13 8.75 -3.34
C VAL A 48 -17.81 9.42 -2.16
N GLU A 49 -19.02 8.97 -1.85
CA GLU A 49 -19.75 9.38 -0.65
C GLU A 49 -19.44 8.45 0.52
N LYS A 50 -19.43 9.00 1.74
CA LYS A 50 -19.26 8.18 2.94
C LYS A 50 -20.50 7.29 3.14
N ASP A 51 -20.29 5.99 3.32
CA ASP A 51 -21.34 5.10 3.82
C ASP A 51 -21.45 5.28 5.34
N HIS A 52 -22.46 6.02 5.78
CA HIS A 52 -22.67 6.30 7.20
C HIS A 52 -23.17 5.09 7.99
N ASN A 53 -23.79 4.12 7.32
CA ASN A 53 -24.32 2.91 7.95
C ASN A 53 -23.24 1.84 8.13
N ASP A 54 -22.35 1.74 7.14
CA ASP A 54 -21.26 0.75 7.14
C ASP A 54 -20.02 1.32 6.42
N PRO A 55 -19.14 2.05 7.13
CA PRO A 55 -17.93 2.61 6.54
C PRO A 55 -17.02 1.56 5.89
N CYS A 56 -16.98 0.33 6.44
CA CYS A 56 -16.19 -0.76 5.84
C CYS A 56 -16.74 -1.18 4.48
N ARG A 57 -18.07 -1.22 4.32
CA ARG A 57 -18.73 -1.47 3.04
C ARG A 57 -18.45 -0.33 2.06
N GLY A 58 -18.46 0.91 2.50
CA GLY A 58 -18.15 2.08 1.68
C GLY A 58 -16.71 2.01 1.14
N ILE A 59 -15.73 1.68 1.99
CA ILE A 59 -14.33 1.47 1.58
C ILE A 59 -14.24 0.33 0.56
N PHE A 60 -14.84 -0.82 0.87
CA PHE A 60 -14.87 -1.97 -0.03
C PHE A 60 -15.42 -1.59 -1.42
N ALA A 61 -16.58 -0.94 -1.47
CA ALA A 61 -17.21 -0.51 -2.72
C ALA A 61 -16.35 0.49 -3.50
N SER A 62 -15.65 1.39 -2.81
CA SER A 62 -14.76 2.37 -3.45
C SER A 62 -13.58 1.72 -4.16
N HIS A 63 -12.98 0.69 -3.56
CA HIS A 63 -11.92 -0.08 -4.21
C HIS A 63 -12.45 -0.88 -5.40
N LEU A 64 -13.62 -1.53 -5.28
CA LEU A 64 -14.24 -2.23 -6.40
C LEU A 64 -14.55 -1.28 -7.56
N LEU A 65 -15.04 -0.08 -7.29
CA LEU A 65 -15.26 0.93 -8.31
C LEU A 65 -13.99 1.26 -9.11
N CYS A 66 -12.83 1.32 -8.45
CA CYS A 66 -11.56 1.48 -9.15
C CYS A 66 -11.22 0.28 -10.05
N MET A 67 -11.53 -0.95 -9.59
CA MET A 67 -11.34 -2.16 -10.41
C MET A 67 -12.22 -2.11 -11.67
N GLU A 68 -13.50 -1.83 -11.50
CA GLU A 68 -14.48 -1.73 -12.59
C GLU A 68 -14.06 -0.67 -13.61
N LYS A 69 -13.76 0.57 -13.15
CA LYS A 69 -13.28 1.64 -14.02
C LYS A 69 -12.03 1.27 -14.82
N ALA A 70 -11.07 0.60 -14.21
CA ALA A 70 -9.85 0.16 -14.89
C ALA A 70 -10.14 -0.94 -15.93
N ILE A 71 -10.99 -1.91 -15.59
CA ILE A 71 -11.40 -2.99 -16.48
C ILE A 71 -12.14 -2.44 -17.69
N ASP A 72 -13.09 -1.53 -17.48
CA ASP A 72 -13.89 -0.90 -18.53
C ASP A 72 -13.02 -0.01 -19.45
N ALA A 73 -12.01 0.67 -18.88
CA ALA A 73 -11.01 1.42 -19.65
C ALA A 73 -10.00 0.55 -20.39
N GLY A 74 -10.10 -0.79 -20.32
CA GLY A 74 -9.18 -1.70 -21.01
C GLY A 74 -7.79 -1.82 -20.37
N ALA A 75 -7.56 -1.23 -19.19
CA ALA A 75 -6.26 -1.22 -18.53
C ALA A 75 -5.73 -2.64 -18.25
N GLN A 76 -4.42 -2.84 -18.41
CA GLN A 76 -3.73 -4.10 -18.12
C GLN A 76 -3.16 -4.09 -16.70
N GLN A 77 -2.70 -2.92 -16.25
CA GLN A 77 -2.23 -2.67 -14.90
C GLN A 77 -2.57 -1.24 -14.47
N TRP A 78 -2.94 -1.09 -13.22
CA TRP A 78 -3.29 0.22 -12.66
C TRP A 78 -2.87 0.35 -11.21
N VAL A 79 -2.87 1.58 -10.73
CA VAL A 79 -2.57 1.90 -9.34
C VAL A 79 -3.81 2.46 -8.66
N VAL A 80 -3.99 2.09 -7.39
CA VAL A 80 -4.99 2.68 -6.51
C VAL A 80 -4.27 3.31 -5.31
N PHE A 81 -4.57 4.58 -5.08
CA PHE A 81 -4.18 5.32 -3.89
C PHE A 81 -5.43 5.67 -3.06
N GLU A 82 -5.23 5.90 -1.77
CA GLU A 82 -6.20 6.58 -0.90
C GLU A 82 -5.72 8.00 -0.61
N ASP A 83 -6.63 8.92 -0.30
CA ASP A 83 -6.34 10.36 -0.13
C ASP A 83 -5.63 10.72 1.19
N ASP A 84 -5.22 9.72 1.94
CA ASP A 84 -4.38 9.86 3.13
C ASP A 84 -2.95 9.35 2.92
N VAL A 85 -2.58 9.03 1.68
CA VAL A 85 -1.21 8.63 1.35
C VAL A 85 -0.22 9.78 1.53
N VAL A 86 0.93 9.46 2.14
CA VAL A 86 2.09 10.35 2.29
C VAL A 86 3.30 9.65 1.69
N ILE A 87 4.08 10.38 0.93
CA ILE A 87 5.23 9.84 0.20
C ILE A 87 6.53 10.20 0.90
N HIS A 88 7.27 9.19 1.31
CA HIS A 88 8.61 9.30 1.86
C HIS A 88 9.59 8.44 1.05
N ARG A 89 10.83 8.90 0.94
CA ARG A 89 11.91 8.10 0.31
C ARG A 89 11.62 7.66 -1.14
N TYR A 90 10.75 8.37 -1.87
CA TYR A 90 10.48 8.05 -3.27
C TYR A 90 11.78 8.12 -4.09
N ALA A 91 12.10 7.02 -4.76
CA ALA A 91 13.28 6.90 -5.60
C ALA A 91 12.87 6.35 -6.98
N PRO A 92 12.82 7.20 -8.02
CA PRO A 92 12.41 6.78 -9.37
C PRO A 92 13.20 5.58 -9.92
N LYS A 93 14.51 5.51 -9.63
CA LYS A 93 15.36 4.40 -10.05
C LYS A 93 14.94 3.05 -9.44
N ILE A 94 14.51 3.03 -8.17
CA ILE A 94 14.02 1.81 -7.52
C ILE A 94 12.69 1.39 -8.13
N LEU A 95 11.78 2.35 -8.37
CA LEU A 95 10.52 2.06 -9.04
C LEU A 95 10.74 1.57 -10.47
N SER A 96 11.68 2.14 -11.21
CA SER A 96 12.02 1.69 -12.56
C SER A 96 12.51 0.23 -12.56
N ALA A 97 13.40 -0.13 -11.65
CA ALA A 97 13.86 -1.50 -11.51
C ALA A 97 12.73 -2.48 -11.13
N ALA A 98 11.82 -2.04 -10.24
CA ALA A 98 10.66 -2.83 -9.87
C ALA A 98 9.70 -3.05 -11.04
N VAL A 99 9.39 -2.00 -11.80
CA VAL A 99 8.55 -2.05 -13.00
C VAL A 99 9.15 -2.99 -14.05
N THR A 100 10.47 -2.96 -14.27
CA THR A 100 11.15 -3.90 -15.15
C THR A 100 10.90 -5.36 -14.73
N GLN A 101 10.93 -5.65 -13.43
CA GLN A 101 10.59 -6.99 -12.95
C GLN A 101 9.10 -7.32 -13.17
N LEU A 102 8.19 -6.39 -12.90
CA LEU A 102 6.76 -6.61 -13.11
C LEU A 102 6.44 -6.86 -14.59
N SER A 103 7.09 -6.15 -15.51
CA SER A 103 6.88 -6.31 -16.96
C SER A 103 7.33 -7.68 -17.48
N THR A 104 8.30 -8.31 -16.82
CA THR A 104 8.78 -9.66 -17.17
C THR A 104 8.06 -10.79 -16.43
N CYS A 105 7.32 -10.45 -15.37
CA CYS A 105 6.57 -11.41 -14.56
C CYS A 105 5.09 -11.43 -14.97
N SER A 106 4.68 -12.43 -15.73
CA SER A 106 3.29 -12.54 -16.22
C SER A 106 2.24 -12.87 -15.16
N THR A 107 2.66 -13.24 -13.95
CA THR A 107 1.79 -13.82 -12.91
C THR A 107 1.68 -12.98 -11.62
N TRP A 108 2.19 -11.74 -11.61
CA TRP A 108 2.01 -10.90 -10.43
C TRP A 108 0.53 -10.48 -10.26
N THR A 109 0.09 -10.36 -9.02
CA THR A 109 -1.30 -10.04 -8.65
C THR A 109 -1.42 -8.61 -8.13
N LEU A 110 -0.89 -8.34 -6.93
CA LEU A 110 -0.76 -7.00 -6.36
C LEU A 110 0.71 -6.65 -6.14
N PHE A 111 1.01 -5.36 -6.26
CA PHE A 111 2.30 -4.79 -5.96
C PHE A 111 2.12 -3.59 -5.03
N PHE A 112 2.60 -3.70 -3.78
CA PHE A 112 2.42 -2.67 -2.77
C PHE A 112 3.57 -1.67 -2.76
N PHE A 113 3.23 -0.38 -2.74
CA PHE A 113 4.18 0.72 -2.52
C PHE A 113 4.38 0.99 -1.02
N GLY A 114 3.47 0.50 -0.19
CA GLY A 114 3.49 0.56 1.25
C GLY A 114 2.33 -0.21 1.87
N CYS A 115 2.61 -0.98 2.92
CA CYS A 115 1.60 -1.73 3.67
C CYS A 115 2.20 -2.24 5.00
N LEU A 116 1.36 -2.83 5.85
CA LEU A 116 1.82 -3.69 6.94
C LEU A 116 2.00 -5.12 6.44
N ILE A 117 3.07 -5.75 6.87
CA ILE A 117 3.41 -7.12 6.51
C ILE A 117 3.57 -8.01 7.74
N ARG A 118 3.37 -9.32 7.57
CA ARG A 118 3.65 -10.36 8.57
C ARG A 118 4.83 -11.26 8.19
N GLY A 119 5.53 -10.88 7.13
CA GLY A 119 6.72 -11.57 6.63
C GLY A 119 7.15 -11.02 5.29
N SER A 120 8.43 -11.22 4.97
CA SER A 120 8.96 -10.91 3.66
C SER A 120 10.12 -11.84 3.31
N SER A 121 10.33 -12.05 2.01
CA SER A 121 11.49 -12.74 1.44
C SER A 121 12.03 -11.96 0.24
N LYS A 122 13.33 -12.14 -0.02
CA LYS A 122 14.00 -11.51 -1.17
C LYS A 122 13.48 -12.10 -2.48
N THR A 123 13.46 -11.27 -3.52
CA THR A 123 13.37 -11.72 -4.92
C THR A 123 14.74 -11.62 -5.58
N GLY A 124 14.86 -11.93 -6.86
CA GLY A 124 16.09 -11.68 -7.62
C GLY A 124 16.40 -10.19 -7.84
N ASN A 125 15.45 -9.29 -7.61
CA ASN A 125 15.60 -7.84 -7.73
C ASN A 125 15.69 -7.20 -6.34
N PRO A 126 16.75 -6.42 -6.02
CA PRO A 126 16.90 -5.79 -4.71
C PRO A 126 15.83 -4.73 -4.41
N GLY A 127 15.16 -4.17 -5.43
CA GLY A 127 14.07 -3.20 -5.29
C GLY A 127 12.69 -3.83 -5.08
N VAL A 128 12.58 -5.18 -5.09
CA VAL A 128 11.31 -5.91 -4.96
C VAL A 128 11.46 -7.03 -3.93
N LYS A 129 10.46 -7.18 -3.10
CA LYS A 129 10.35 -8.29 -2.14
C LYS A 129 9.01 -9.01 -2.29
N LYS A 130 8.99 -10.30 -2.01
CA LYS A 130 7.77 -11.06 -1.76
C LYS A 130 7.31 -10.73 -0.35
N ILE A 131 6.04 -10.43 -0.16
CA ILE A 131 5.49 -10.02 1.14
C ILE A 131 4.30 -10.89 1.52
N ARG A 132 4.22 -11.24 2.79
CA ARG A 132 3.00 -11.76 3.40
C ARG A 132 2.22 -10.56 3.93
N TYR A 133 1.20 -10.17 3.18
CA TYR A 133 0.41 -8.98 3.46
C TYR A 133 -0.37 -9.10 4.78
N GLN A 134 -0.52 -8.01 5.50
CA GLN A 134 -1.30 -7.94 6.74
C GLN A 134 -2.44 -6.94 6.66
N ALA A 135 -2.16 -5.68 6.29
CA ALA A 135 -3.15 -4.61 6.26
C ALA A 135 -2.62 -3.36 5.51
N LEU A 136 -3.48 -2.38 5.31
CA LEU A 136 -3.31 -1.09 4.67
C LEU A 136 -3.29 -1.16 3.15
N THR A 137 -4.23 -0.43 2.55
CA THR A 137 -4.50 -0.40 1.10
C THR A 137 -4.31 0.98 0.49
N HIS A 138 -3.58 1.86 1.20
CA HIS A 138 -3.42 3.26 0.80
C HIS A 138 -2.61 3.48 -0.49
N ALA A 139 -1.80 2.48 -0.96
CA ALA A 139 -1.05 2.59 -2.21
C ALA A 139 -0.61 1.21 -2.74
N TYR A 140 -1.24 0.76 -3.81
CA TYR A 140 -0.90 -0.52 -4.44
C TYR A 140 -1.22 -0.52 -5.94
N ALA A 141 -0.52 -1.36 -6.69
CA ALA A 141 -0.82 -1.65 -8.09
C ALA A 141 -1.49 -3.00 -8.24
N VAL A 142 -2.27 -3.15 -9.32
CA VAL A 142 -3.10 -4.33 -9.61
C VAL A 142 -2.86 -4.77 -11.04
N SER A 143 -2.69 -6.08 -11.26
CA SER A 143 -2.75 -6.68 -12.59
C SER A 143 -4.21 -6.89 -13.03
N ARG A 144 -4.48 -6.82 -14.34
CA ARG A 144 -5.84 -6.99 -14.88
C ARG A 144 -6.48 -8.31 -14.46
N ALA A 145 -5.72 -9.40 -14.45
CA ALA A 145 -6.23 -10.71 -14.09
C ALA A 145 -6.76 -10.71 -12.65
N PHE A 146 -5.96 -10.19 -11.72
CA PHE A 146 -6.34 -10.14 -10.31
C PHE A 146 -7.39 -9.06 -10.02
N GLY A 147 -7.37 -7.93 -10.73
CA GLY A 147 -8.42 -6.93 -10.62
C GLY A 147 -9.81 -7.45 -11.00
N LYS A 148 -9.89 -8.33 -12.02
CA LYS A 148 -11.14 -9.04 -12.37
C LYS A 148 -11.57 -10.02 -11.27
N GLU A 149 -10.64 -10.64 -10.57
CA GLU A 149 -10.93 -11.51 -9.43
C GLU A 149 -11.46 -10.70 -8.25
N ILE A 150 -10.83 -9.56 -7.92
CA ILE A 150 -11.30 -8.63 -6.89
C ILE A 150 -12.70 -8.11 -7.22
N ALA A 151 -12.95 -7.65 -8.44
CA ALA A 151 -14.23 -7.08 -8.86
C ALA A 151 -15.42 -8.06 -8.74
N ARG A 152 -15.15 -9.37 -8.73
CA ARG A 152 -16.18 -10.42 -8.54
C ARG A 152 -16.49 -10.74 -7.08
N GLN A 153 -15.72 -10.18 -6.13
CA GLN A 153 -15.92 -10.48 -4.71
C GLN A 153 -17.20 -9.81 -4.20
N PRO A 154 -18.14 -10.56 -3.61
CA PRO A 154 -19.29 -9.97 -2.97
C PRO A 154 -18.89 -9.36 -1.62
N TRP A 155 -19.62 -8.33 -1.20
CA TRP A 155 -19.52 -7.87 0.18
C TRP A 155 -19.95 -8.96 1.17
N ARG A 156 -19.06 -9.32 2.09
CA ARG A 156 -19.25 -10.38 3.09
C ARG A 156 -19.16 -9.88 4.54
N GLY A 157 -19.29 -8.57 4.76
CA GLY A 157 -19.16 -7.98 6.10
C GLY A 157 -17.72 -7.95 6.64
N ILE A 158 -16.71 -8.11 5.78
CA ILE A 158 -15.29 -8.06 6.17
C ILE A 158 -14.58 -6.88 5.48
N PRO A 159 -13.64 -6.19 6.16
CA PRO A 159 -12.86 -5.12 5.57
C PRO A 159 -12.13 -5.54 4.29
N TYR A 160 -11.89 -4.59 3.39
CA TYR A 160 -11.24 -4.83 2.11
C TYR A 160 -9.83 -5.43 2.25
N ASP A 161 -9.04 -4.94 3.20
CA ASP A 161 -7.71 -5.46 3.51
C ASP A 161 -7.74 -6.92 4.02
N VAL A 162 -8.77 -7.29 4.80
CA VAL A 162 -9.00 -8.66 5.24
C VAL A 162 -9.38 -9.56 4.06
N MET A 163 -10.22 -9.06 3.15
CA MET A 163 -10.57 -9.79 1.93
C MET A 163 -9.33 -10.05 1.07
N LEU A 164 -8.49 -9.05 0.83
CA LEU A 164 -7.23 -9.22 0.08
C LEU A 164 -6.32 -10.25 0.72
N LYS A 165 -6.17 -10.21 2.05
CA LYS A 165 -5.36 -11.19 2.79
C LYS A 165 -5.87 -12.63 2.64
N ASN A 166 -7.18 -12.80 2.48
CA ASN A 166 -7.80 -14.12 2.29
C ASN A 166 -7.73 -14.62 0.84
N LEU A 167 -7.59 -13.70 -0.14
CA LEU A 167 -7.46 -14.07 -1.55
C LEU A 167 -6.08 -14.62 -1.90
N CYS A 168 -5.03 -14.10 -1.29
CA CYS A 168 -3.67 -14.53 -1.57
C CYS A 168 -2.76 -14.28 -0.35
N ASP A 169 -1.89 -15.23 -0.05
CA ASP A 169 -0.95 -15.13 1.05
C ASP A 169 0.26 -14.27 0.72
N ASP A 170 0.74 -14.33 -0.53
CA ASP A 170 1.97 -13.71 -0.98
C ASP A 170 1.70 -12.71 -2.11
N TYR A 171 2.08 -11.46 -1.86
CA TYR A 171 2.09 -10.39 -2.84
C TYR A 171 3.52 -9.89 -3.10
N LEU A 172 3.66 -8.95 -4.03
CA LEU A 172 4.91 -8.24 -4.23
C LEU A 172 4.85 -6.87 -3.58
N GLY A 173 5.99 -6.35 -3.18
CA GLY A 173 6.11 -4.99 -2.67
C GLY A 173 7.46 -4.38 -3.03
N ILE A 174 7.46 -3.06 -3.21
CA ILE A 174 8.70 -2.31 -3.40
C ILE A 174 9.53 -2.32 -2.11
N THR A 175 10.83 -2.26 -2.22
CA THR A 175 11.71 -2.15 -1.04
C THR A 175 12.81 -1.12 -1.30
N PRO A 176 12.98 -0.12 -0.43
CA PRO A 176 12.13 0.18 0.74
C PRO A 176 10.75 0.67 0.34
N PHE A 177 9.74 0.52 1.19
CA PHE A 177 8.43 1.14 1.01
C PHE A 177 8.57 2.66 0.97
N PHE A 178 7.82 3.33 0.10
CA PHE A 178 7.83 4.79 0.01
C PHE A 178 6.47 5.44 0.27
N ALA A 179 5.38 4.67 0.21
CA ALA A 179 4.04 5.15 0.52
C ALA A 179 3.65 4.78 1.96
N PHE A 180 3.17 5.75 2.73
CA PHE A 180 2.78 5.61 4.12
C PHE A 180 1.40 6.21 4.32
N GLN A 181 0.68 5.76 5.33
CA GLN A 181 -0.59 6.36 5.70
C GLN A 181 -0.34 7.56 6.62
N SER A 182 -1.03 8.67 6.34
CA SER A 182 -0.94 9.89 7.14
C SER A 182 -1.57 9.70 8.52
N ASN A 183 -1.24 10.62 9.46
CA ASN A 183 -1.90 10.69 10.76
C ASN A 183 -3.20 11.52 10.72
N ALA A 184 -3.82 11.73 9.53
CA ALA A 184 -5.12 12.39 9.44
C ALA A 184 -6.19 11.60 10.22
N GLU A 185 -7.19 12.32 10.73
CA GLU A 185 -8.30 11.67 11.45
C GLU A 185 -9.01 10.69 10.53
N THR A 186 -9.25 9.48 11.06
CA THR A 186 -9.98 8.46 10.32
C THR A 186 -11.46 8.82 10.21
N ASP A 187 -12.01 8.61 9.02
CA ASP A 187 -13.46 8.73 8.77
C ASP A 187 -14.22 7.45 9.14
N ASN A 188 -13.49 6.40 9.54
CA ASN A 188 -14.06 5.15 10.03
C ASN A 188 -14.30 5.23 11.54
N ASP A 189 -15.55 5.53 11.93
CA ASP A 189 -15.95 5.70 13.31
C ASP A 189 -15.67 4.46 14.19
N ALA A 190 -15.77 3.27 13.62
CA ALA A 190 -15.47 2.01 14.30
C ALA A 190 -13.98 1.88 14.68
N CYS A 191 -13.09 2.60 14.01
CA CYS A 191 -11.65 2.55 14.25
C CYS A 191 -11.12 3.72 15.09
N ARG A 192 -11.96 4.69 15.50
CA ARG A 192 -11.50 5.90 16.23
C ARG A 192 -10.70 5.59 17.52
N GLY A 193 -11.13 4.63 18.29
CA GLY A 193 -10.42 4.23 19.52
C GLY A 193 -9.04 3.65 19.22
N LEU A 194 -8.97 2.78 18.24
CA LEU A 194 -7.74 2.18 17.75
C LEU A 194 -6.79 3.23 17.13
N ASP A 195 -7.35 4.19 16.39
CA ASP A 195 -6.59 5.28 15.79
C ASP A 195 -5.97 6.18 16.86
N ARG A 196 -6.74 6.53 17.90
CA ARG A 196 -6.22 7.29 19.05
C ARG A 196 -5.07 6.54 19.75
N PHE A 197 -5.21 5.25 19.96
CA PHE A 197 -4.14 4.41 20.52
C PHE A 197 -2.89 4.39 19.63
N ARG A 198 -3.06 4.20 18.31
CA ARG A 198 -1.95 4.21 17.34
C ARG A 198 -1.19 5.53 17.35
N ARG A 199 -1.88 6.66 17.51
CA ARG A 199 -1.25 8.00 17.59
C ARG A 199 -0.32 8.14 18.80
N CYS A 200 -0.57 7.46 19.93
CA CYS A 200 0.35 7.43 21.06
C CYS A 200 1.70 6.77 20.70
N PHE A 201 1.74 5.95 19.64
CA PHE A 201 2.94 5.30 19.12
C PHE A 201 3.44 5.93 17.81
N GLY A 202 3.18 7.22 17.57
CA GLY A 202 3.63 7.93 16.39
C GLY A 202 2.73 7.77 15.14
N GLY A 203 1.58 7.10 15.27
CA GLY A 203 0.60 6.90 14.20
C GLY A 203 0.95 5.76 13.24
N LEU A 204 0.08 5.55 12.25
CA LEU A 204 0.20 4.43 11.31
C LEU A 204 1.48 4.48 10.46
N GLY A 205 1.92 5.65 10.04
CA GLY A 205 3.16 5.79 9.28
C GLY A 205 4.38 5.32 10.05
N PHE A 206 4.48 5.65 11.34
CA PHE A 206 5.57 5.17 12.20
C PHE A 206 5.47 3.67 12.45
N ILE A 207 4.27 3.16 12.73
CA ILE A 207 4.04 1.72 12.92
C ILE A 207 4.44 0.94 11.65
N GLN A 208 4.11 1.44 10.46
CA GLN A 208 4.49 0.86 9.18
C GLN A 208 6.02 0.85 9.01
N LEU A 209 6.70 1.96 9.33
CA LEU A 209 8.16 2.05 9.30
C LEU A 209 8.82 1.02 10.21
N MET A 210 8.35 0.91 11.46
CA MET A 210 8.85 -0.06 12.41
C MET A 210 8.57 -1.51 12.00
N ASN A 211 7.40 -1.77 11.40
CA ASN A 211 7.06 -3.07 10.83
C ASN A 211 8.01 -3.44 9.70
N GLU A 212 8.27 -2.52 8.76
CA GLU A 212 9.24 -2.74 7.68
C GLU A 212 10.64 -3.02 8.24
N PHE A 213 11.11 -2.21 9.19
CA PHE A 213 12.42 -2.37 9.84
C PHE A 213 12.55 -3.72 10.54
N PHE A 214 11.53 -4.12 11.31
CA PHE A 214 11.53 -5.41 11.99
C PHE A 214 11.69 -6.57 11.01
N TYR A 215 10.88 -6.61 9.94
CA TYR A 215 10.96 -7.71 8.97
C TYR A 215 12.20 -7.68 8.09
N ALA A 216 12.84 -6.52 7.91
CA ALA A 216 14.13 -6.42 7.25
C ALA A 216 15.27 -6.98 8.10
N HIS A 217 15.21 -6.82 9.43
CA HIS A 217 16.29 -7.14 10.37
C HIS A 217 15.93 -8.21 11.40
N ARG A 218 14.81 -8.92 11.23
CA ARG A 218 14.23 -9.83 12.25
C ARG A 218 15.21 -10.85 12.82
N LEU A 219 16.05 -11.44 11.98
CA LEU A 219 17.03 -12.43 12.43
C LEU A 219 18.06 -11.80 13.39
N MET A 220 18.59 -10.65 13.01
CA MET A 220 19.55 -9.89 13.83
C MET A 220 18.94 -9.47 15.17
N ILE A 221 17.68 -9.02 15.14
CA ILE A 221 16.92 -8.62 16.34
C ILE A 221 16.72 -9.83 17.25
N ILE A 222 16.27 -10.97 16.71
CA ILE A 222 16.04 -12.19 17.50
C ILE A 222 17.35 -12.70 18.10
N VAL A 223 18.42 -12.81 17.30
CA VAL A 223 19.73 -13.26 17.77
C VAL A 223 20.28 -12.34 18.86
N GLY A 224 20.16 -11.03 18.68
CA GLY A 224 20.55 -10.05 19.70
C GLY A 224 19.81 -10.23 21.03
N HIS A 225 18.51 -10.42 20.97
CA HIS A 225 17.72 -10.67 22.21
C HIS A 225 18.11 -11.97 22.89
N VAL A 226 18.31 -13.05 22.13
CA VAL A 226 18.75 -14.34 22.70
C VAL A 226 20.12 -14.22 23.33
N ALA A 227 21.06 -13.50 22.72
CA ALA A 227 22.41 -13.28 23.26
C ALA A 227 22.37 -12.47 24.57
N VAL A 228 21.54 -11.42 24.64
CA VAL A 228 21.33 -10.61 25.86
C VAL A 228 20.74 -11.47 26.98
N LEU A 229 19.70 -12.25 26.68
CA LEU A 229 19.08 -13.14 27.69
C LEU A 229 20.06 -14.20 28.20
N ALA A 230 20.85 -14.81 27.32
CA ALA A 230 21.88 -15.77 27.70
C ALA A 230 22.95 -15.12 28.60
N GLY A 231 23.41 -13.90 28.25
CA GLY A 231 24.36 -13.15 29.06
C GLY A 231 23.84 -12.82 30.46
N LEU A 232 22.57 -12.40 30.57
CA LEU A 232 21.92 -12.13 31.85
C LEU A 232 21.82 -13.39 32.71
N LEU A 233 21.52 -14.55 32.12
CA LEU A 233 21.47 -15.82 32.86
C LEU A 233 22.85 -16.23 33.42
N VAL A 234 23.91 -16.01 32.62
CA VAL A 234 25.28 -16.28 33.10
C VAL A 234 25.72 -15.36 34.23
N CYS A 235 25.27 -14.10 34.24
CA CYS A 235 25.59 -13.15 35.32
C CYS A 235 24.80 -13.39 36.63
N LEU A 236 23.75 -14.21 36.58
CA LEU A 236 22.92 -14.54 37.72
C LEU A 236 23.32 -15.87 38.42
N TRP A 237 24.29 -16.56 37.81
CA TRP A 237 24.93 -17.76 38.38
C TRP A 237 26.35 -17.46 38.86
#